data_e886d2e69c03b5afe47c9e2967599807
#
_entry.id   e886d2e69c03b5afe47c9e2967599807
#
_cell.length_a   1.000
_cell.length_b   1.000
_cell.length_c   1.000
_cell.angle_alpha   90.00
_cell.angle_beta   90.00
_cell.angle_gamma   90.00
#
_symmetry.space_group_name_H-M   'P 1'
#
loop_
_entity.id
_entity.type
_entity.pdbx_description
1 polymer ?
#
loop_
_entity_poly.entity_id
_entity_poly.type
_entity_poly.pdbx_seq_one_letter_code
_entity_poly.pdbx_strand_id
1 'polypeptide(L)'
;MININAGIKDRVINNMAVVNHRGLVGRTVDTSISNSRVLLLTDPNSSIAIKTISNESYSLLRGAEDGVHLVSSFNKNEKMPKIGDLVVTSGSAQVFPSDILVGKITKITKNNFYVLPFVDFKKIDYVQIVETK
;
A
#
# COMPACT_ATOMS: atom_id res chain seq x y z
N MET A 1 11.20 -7.00 3.41
CA MET A 1 11.66 -5.73 2.80
C MET A 1 12.54 -5.99 1.61
N ILE A 2 12.56 -5.06 0.69
CA ILE A 2 13.50 -5.11 -0.43
C ILE A 2 14.43 -3.90 -0.39
N ASN A 3 15.58 -4.00 -1.04
CA ASN A 3 16.54 -2.91 -1.15
C ASN A 3 16.49 -2.30 -2.54
N ILE A 4 16.63 -0.98 -2.63
CA ILE A 4 16.72 -0.28 -3.90
C ILE A 4 17.97 0.58 -3.94
N ASN A 5 18.51 0.78 -5.16
CA ASN A 5 19.72 1.55 -5.40
C ASN A 5 19.42 3.04 -5.58
N ALA A 6 18.67 3.62 -4.65
CA ALA A 6 18.35 5.04 -4.65
C ALA A 6 18.29 5.51 -3.21
N GLY A 7 18.89 6.64 -2.95
CA GLY A 7 18.99 7.18 -1.61
C GLY A 7 18.97 8.70 -1.60
N ILE A 8 19.53 9.30 -0.54
CA ILE A 8 19.52 10.76 -0.34
C ILE A 8 20.12 11.50 -1.53
N LYS A 9 21.18 10.97 -2.13
CA LYS A 9 21.79 11.59 -3.31
C LYS A 9 20.85 11.65 -4.52
N ASP A 10 19.82 10.80 -4.55
CA ASP A 10 18.79 10.75 -5.60
C ASP A 10 17.50 11.45 -5.16
N ARG A 11 17.55 12.21 -4.09
CA ARG A 11 16.41 12.90 -3.46
C ARG A 11 15.36 11.95 -2.86
N VAL A 12 15.79 10.77 -2.45
CA VAL A 12 14.93 9.82 -1.76
C VAL A 12 15.05 10.05 -0.27
N ILE A 13 13.91 10.17 0.38
CA ILE A 13 13.81 10.27 1.84
C ILE A 13 12.89 9.15 2.34
N ASN A 14 12.80 8.98 3.66
CA ASN A 14 11.89 8.01 4.25
C ASN A 14 10.43 8.38 3.98
N ASN A 15 9.58 7.36 3.91
CA ASN A 15 8.13 7.49 3.73
C ASN A 15 7.67 8.01 2.36
N MET A 16 8.46 7.79 1.33
CA MET A 16 8.01 8.03 -0.04
C MET A 16 7.32 6.80 -0.59
N ALA A 17 6.29 7.01 -1.41
CA ALA A 17 5.58 5.93 -2.06
C ALA A 17 6.48 5.25 -3.11
N VAL A 18 6.44 3.94 -3.15
CA VAL A 18 7.15 3.13 -4.13
C VAL A 18 6.12 2.37 -4.93
N VAL A 19 6.12 2.56 -6.25
CA VAL A 19 5.13 1.98 -7.16
C VAL A 19 5.80 1.22 -8.28
N ASN A 20 5.07 0.32 -8.93
CA ASN A 20 5.45 -0.26 -10.21
C ASN A 20 4.27 -0.15 -11.17
N HIS A 21 4.37 -0.78 -12.34
CA HIS A 21 3.31 -0.70 -13.36
C HIS A 21 1.97 -1.31 -12.92
N ARG A 22 1.93 -2.06 -11.83
CA ARG A 22 0.71 -2.69 -11.32
C ARG A 22 0.08 -1.93 -10.16
N GLY A 23 0.85 -1.13 -9.45
CA GLY A 23 0.33 -0.36 -8.33
C GLY A 23 1.34 -0.11 -7.23
N LEU A 24 0.83 0.11 -6.02
CA LEU A 24 1.65 0.44 -4.86
C LEU A 24 2.42 -0.78 -4.36
N VAL A 25 3.73 -0.63 -4.24
CA VAL A 25 4.63 -1.66 -3.71
C VAL A 25 4.82 -1.48 -2.20
N GLY A 26 5.02 -0.25 -1.76
CA GLY A 26 5.28 0.05 -0.36
C GLY A 26 5.79 1.47 -0.17
N ARG A 27 6.58 1.67 0.88
CA ARG A 27 7.19 2.98 1.17
C ARG A 27 8.64 2.82 1.55
N THR A 28 9.41 3.88 1.30
CA THR A 28 10.83 3.88 1.65
C THR A 28 11.02 4.00 3.15
N VAL A 29 11.98 3.25 3.67
CA VAL A 29 12.44 3.31 5.06
C VAL A 29 13.95 3.17 5.06
N ASP A 30 14.59 3.52 6.17
CA ASP A 30 16.05 3.35 6.34
C ASP A 30 16.86 3.89 5.16
N THR A 31 16.55 5.11 4.72
CA THR A 31 17.22 5.73 3.57
C THR A 31 18.62 6.17 3.96
N SER A 32 19.59 5.74 3.16
CA SER A 32 21.00 6.17 3.27
C SER A 32 21.39 6.97 2.03
N ILE A 33 22.68 7.29 1.90
CA ILE A 33 23.15 8.14 0.80
C ILE A 33 22.82 7.56 -0.56
N SER A 34 23.04 6.27 -0.77
CA SER A 34 22.88 5.64 -2.10
C SER A 34 21.87 4.50 -2.13
N ASN A 35 21.27 4.14 -1.00
CA ASN A 35 20.35 3.01 -0.92
C ASN A 35 19.16 3.35 -0.03
N SER A 36 18.08 2.64 -0.25
CA SER A 36 16.90 2.68 0.62
C SER A 36 16.33 1.28 0.74
N ARG A 37 15.62 1.04 1.83
CA ARG A 37 14.83 -0.18 1.99
C ARG A 37 13.37 0.18 1.72
N VAL A 38 12.63 -0.79 1.22
CA VAL A 38 11.19 -0.62 0.97
C VAL A 38 10.41 -1.54 1.89
N LEU A 39 9.55 -0.97 2.71
CA LEU A 39 8.61 -1.72 3.53
C LEU A 39 7.43 -2.09 2.63
N LEU A 40 7.28 -3.37 2.35
CA LEU A 40 6.25 -3.86 1.43
C LEU A 40 4.87 -3.76 2.07
N LEU A 41 3.84 -3.61 1.26
CA LEU A 41 2.45 -3.53 1.74
C LEU A 41 2.03 -4.76 2.55
N THR A 42 2.56 -5.92 2.19
CA THR A 42 2.23 -7.19 2.85
C THR A 42 2.94 -7.39 4.19
N ASP A 43 3.84 -6.49 4.56
CA ASP A 43 4.49 -6.55 5.86
C ASP A 43 3.47 -6.22 6.96
N PRO A 44 3.41 -7.02 8.06
CA PRO A 44 2.49 -6.74 9.17
C PRO A 44 2.68 -5.36 9.82
N ASN A 45 3.86 -4.77 9.67
CA ASN A 45 4.15 -3.42 10.19
C ASN A 45 3.74 -2.31 9.23
N SER A 46 3.29 -2.64 8.02
CA SER A 46 2.81 -1.67 7.06
C SER A 46 1.37 -1.30 7.37
N SER A 47 1.06 -0.01 7.31
CA SER A 47 -0.31 0.50 7.44
C SER A 47 -0.53 1.57 6.39
N ILE A 48 -1.57 1.41 5.58
CA ILE A 48 -1.89 2.38 4.53
C ILE A 48 -3.34 2.79 4.61
N ALA A 49 -3.59 4.07 4.37
CA ALA A 49 -4.93 4.62 4.29
C ALA A 49 -5.45 4.48 2.86
N ILE A 50 -6.60 3.84 2.73
CA ILE A 50 -7.19 3.53 1.43
C ILE A 50 -8.65 3.95 1.35
N LYS A 51 -9.16 3.94 0.13
CA LYS A 51 -10.59 4.05 -0.13
C LYS A 51 -10.97 3.09 -1.25
N THR A 52 -12.23 2.69 -1.28
CA THR A 52 -12.79 1.96 -2.41
C THR A 52 -13.29 2.98 -3.44
N ILE A 53 -13.13 2.65 -4.72
CA ILE A 53 -13.55 3.57 -5.78
C ILE A 53 -15.07 3.66 -5.86
N SER A 54 -15.77 2.53 -5.68
CA SER A 54 -17.20 2.46 -5.94
C SER A 54 -18.06 3.26 -4.96
N ASN A 55 -17.74 3.21 -3.66
CA ASN A 55 -18.59 3.86 -2.65
C ASN A 55 -17.80 4.74 -1.69
N GLU A 56 -16.54 5.00 -2.00
CA GLU A 56 -15.66 5.83 -1.18
C GLU A 56 -15.62 5.39 0.29
N SER A 57 -15.59 4.09 0.52
CA SER A 57 -15.38 3.54 1.86
C SER A 57 -13.91 3.68 2.24
N TYR A 58 -13.63 4.37 3.34
CA TYR A 58 -12.26 4.64 3.80
C TYR A 58 -11.87 3.65 4.88
N SER A 59 -10.63 3.21 4.86
CA SER A 59 -10.12 2.28 5.87
C SER A 59 -8.60 2.33 5.92
N LEU A 60 -8.04 1.68 6.94
CA LEU A 60 -6.62 1.39 7.02
C LEU A 60 -6.41 -0.08 6.68
N LEU A 61 -5.39 -0.38 5.89
CA LEU A 61 -5.00 -1.75 5.59
C LEU A 61 -3.61 -2.02 6.14
N ARG A 62 -3.43 -3.24 6.63
CA ARG A 62 -2.10 -3.75 7.04
C ARG A 62 -1.87 -5.11 6.41
N GLY A 63 -0.62 -5.56 6.41
CA GLY A 63 -0.30 -6.91 5.94
C GLY A 63 -1.01 -7.95 6.80
N ALA A 64 -1.63 -8.92 6.16
CA ALA A 64 -2.29 -10.03 6.84
C ALA A 64 -1.28 -11.10 7.26
N GLU A 65 -1.70 -12.01 8.13
CA GLU A 65 -0.82 -13.08 8.63
C GLU A 65 -0.34 -14.03 7.55
N ASP A 66 -1.09 -14.16 6.46
CA ASP A 66 -0.72 -15.05 5.36
C ASP A 66 0.43 -14.52 4.49
N GLY A 67 0.83 -13.26 4.69
CA GLY A 67 1.88 -12.63 3.89
C GLY A 67 1.50 -12.34 2.44
N VAL A 68 0.25 -12.51 2.08
CA VAL A 68 -0.25 -12.36 0.70
C VAL A 68 -1.30 -11.27 0.62
N HIS A 69 -2.26 -11.27 1.54
CA HIS A 69 -3.37 -10.32 1.54
C HIS A 69 -3.09 -9.13 2.45
N LEU A 70 -3.86 -8.08 2.23
CA LEU A 70 -3.98 -6.96 3.16
C LEU A 70 -5.32 -7.07 3.85
N VAL A 71 -5.37 -6.71 5.12
CA VAL A 71 -6.57 -6.81 5.93
C VAL A 71 -6.97 -5.44 6.47
N SER A 72 -8.26 -5.15 6.45
CA SER A 72 -8.78 -3.88 6.94
C SER A 72 -8.82 -3.84 8.46
N SER A 73 -8.69 -2.63 9.01
CA SER A 73 -9.05 -2.38 10.40
C SER A 73 -10.56 -2.42 10.55
N PHE A 74 -11.01 -2.89 11.70
CA PHE A 74 -12.43 -2.91 12.01
C PHE A 74 -13.00 -1.49 12.06
N ASN A 75 -14.13 -1.26 11.38
CA ASN A 75 -14.79 0.02 11.39
C ASN A 75 -16.31 -0.16 11.42
N LYS A 76 -16.93 0.25 12.52
CA LYS A 76 -18.37 0.06 12.76
C LYS A 76 -19.27 0.95 11.92
N ASN A 77 -18.79 2.11 11.51
CA ASN A 77 -19.64 3.19 11.02
C ASN A 77 -19.50 3.48 9.53
N GLU A 78 -18.71 2.69 8.80
CA GLU A 78 -18.50 2.93 7.40
C GLU A 78 -19.28 1.96 6.53
N LYS A 79 -19.50 2.39 5.29
CA LYS A 79 -20.13 1.55 4.29
C LYS A 79 -19.28 0.34 4.01
N MET A 80 -19.87 -0.83 4.02
CA MET A 80 -19.16 -2.04 3.69
C MET A 80 -18.89 -2.09 2.18
N PRO A 81 -17.65 -2.35 1.79
CA PRO A 81 -17.34 -2.56 0.38
C PRO A 81 -17.87 -3.90 -0.09
N LYS A 82 -17.77 -4.12 -1.40
CA LYS A 82 -18.22 -5.36 -2.04
C LYS A 82 -17.03 -6.11 -2.61
N ILE A 83 -17.16 -7.43 -2.71
CA ILE A 83 -16.16 -8.26 -3.38
C ILE A 83 -16.00 -7.78 -4.81
N GLY A 84 -14.75 -7.63 -5.24
CA GLY A 84 -14.41 -7.10 -6.56
C GLY A 84 -14.15 -5.60 -6.60
N ASP A 85 -14.45 -4.88 -5.52
CA ASP A 85 -14.19 -3.43 -5.47
C ASP A 85 -12.70 -3.14 -5.59
N LEU A 86 -12.38 -2.12 -6.38
CA LEU A 86 -11.01 -1.63 -6.52
C LEU A 86 -10.66 -0.72 -5.35
N VAL A 87 -9.44 -0.88 -4.87
CA VAL A 87 -8.90 -0.16 -3.72
C VAL A 87 -7.73 0.69 -4.17
N VAL A 88 -7.77 1.97 -3.79
CA VAL A 88 -6.70 2.93 -4.06
C VAL A 88 -6.31 3.63 -2.77
N THR A 89 -5.14 4.28 -2.77
CA THR A 89 -4.73 5.11 -1.64
C THR A 89 -5.70 6.30 -1.51
N SER A 90 -5.99 6.68 -0.27
CA SER A 90 -6.92 7.79 -0.02
C SER A 90 -6.25 9.16 0.05
N GLY A 91 -4.92 9.18 0.21
CA GLY A 91 -4.20 10.44 0.47
C GLY A 91 -4.31 10.93 1.90
N SER A 92 -5.05 10.21 2.75
CA SER A 92 -5.13 10.52 4.17
C SER A 92 -3.78 10.27 4.84
N ALA A 93 -3.53 10.91 5.98
CA ALA A 93 -2.27 10.80 6.72
C ALA A 93 -1.04 11.32 5.97
N GLN A 94 -1.18 11.81 4.75
CA GLN A 94 -0.15 12.51 3.98
C GLN A 94 1.15 11.72 3.73
N VAL A 95 1.12 10.39 3.83
CA VAL A 95 2.27 9.53 3.53
C VAL A 95 2.31 9.21 2.05
N PHE A 96 1.16 8.87 1.49
CA PHE A 96 1.05 8.51 0.07
C PHE A 96 0.22 9.54 -0.68
N PRO A 97 0.57 9.83 -1.95
CA PRO A 97 -0.37 10.53 -2.83
C PRO A 97 -1.67 9.74 -2.93
N SER A 98 -2.78 10.44 -3.21
CA SER A 98 -4.07 9.77 -3.38
C SER A 98 -4.15 9.02 -4.73
N ASP A 99 -5.09 8.09 -4.81
CA ASP A 99 -5.49 7.41 -6.04
C ASP A 99 -4.43 6.49 -6.66
N ILE A 100 -3.45 6.04 -5.88
CA ILE A 100 -2.53 4.98 -6.32
C ILE A 100 -3.24 3.64 -6.16
N LEU A 101 -3.25 2.84 -7.21
CA LEU A 101 -3.91 1.54 -7.22
C LEU A 101 -3.23 0.59 -6.24
N VAL A 102 -4.01 -0.09 -5.40
CA VAL A 102 -3.51 -1.03 -4.39
C VAL A 102 -3.89 -2.46 -4.74
N GLY A 103 -5.17 -2.73 -4.92
CA GLY A 103 -5.64 -4.07 -5.19
C GLY A 103 -7.15 -4.13 -5.31
N LYS A 104 -7.71 -5.32 -5.13
CA LYS A 104 -9.15 -5.49 -5.12
C LYS A 104 -9.59 -6.36 -3.95
N ILE A 105 -10.82 -6.17 -3.53
CA ILE A 105 -11.39 -6.93 -2.41
C ILE A 105 -11.77 -8.31 -2.90
N THR A 106 -11.24 -9.33 -2.21
CA THR A 106 -11.46 -10.73 -2.57
C THR A 106 -12.21 -11.50 -1.50
N LYS A 107 -12.29 -10.99 -0.28
CA LYS A 107 -12.94 -11.66 0.83
C LYS A 107 -13.51 -10.63 1.79
N ILE A 108 -14.71 -10.87 2.31
CA ILE A 108 -15.34 -10.06 3.33
C ILE A 108 -15.77 -10.98 4.47
N THR A 109 -15.39 -10.63 5.69
CA THR A 109 -15.83 -11.31 6.91
C THR A 109 -16.74 -10.36 7.68
N LYS A 110 -17.24 -10.82 8.84
CA LYS A 110 -18.11 -10.00 9.68
C LYS A 110 -17.49 -8.66 10.07
N ASN A 111 -16.19 -8.64 10.35
CA ASN A 111 -15.51 -7.47 10.90
C ASN A 111 -14.44 -6.87 10.00
N ASN A 112 -14.05 -7.58 8.94
CA ASN A 112 -12.92 -7.19 8.12
C ASN A 112 -13.19 -7.47 6.64
N PHE A 113 -12.44 -6.82 5.78
CA PHE A 113 -12.31 -7.24 4.40
C PHE A 113 -10.84 -7.43 4.06
N TYR A 114 -10.60 -8.25 3.05
CA TYR A 114 -9.25 -8.59 2.60
C TYR A 114 -9.05 -8.11 1.18
N VAL A 115 -7.89 -7.54 0.93
CA VAL A 115 -7.50 -7.00 -0.38
C VAL A 115 -6.36 -7.83 -0.92
N LEU A 116 -6.48 -8.29 -2.16
CA LEU A 116 -5.39 -8.91 -2.87
C LEU A 116 -4.66 -7.83 -3.66
N PRO A 117 -3.39 -7.53 -3.33
CA PRO A 117 -2.63 -6.52 -4.06
C PRO A 117 -2.46 -6.89 -5.53
N PHE A 118 -2.43 -5.88 -6.41
CA PHE A 118 -2.16 -6.10 -7.82
C PHE A 118 -0.67 -6.37 -8.10
N VAL A 119 0.20 -5.90 -7.22
CA VAL A 119 1.64 -6.11 -7.35
C VAL A 119 1.98 -7.55 -7.01
N ASP A 120 2.79 -8.19 -7.86
CA ASP A 120 3.39 -9.49 -7.56
C ASP A 120 4.70 -9.28 -6.82
N PHE A 121 4.68 -9.43 -5.50
CA PHE A 121 5.85 -9.18 -4.65
C PHE A 121 6.98 -10.19 -4.84
N LYS A 122 6.74 -11.25 -5.59
CA LYS A 122 7.79 -12.24 -5.93
C LYS A 122 8.55 -11.87 -7.20
N LYS A 123 8.03 -10.92 -7.98
CA LYS A 123 8.59 -10.55 -9.29
C LYS A 123 8.63 -9.04 -9.46
N ILE A 124 9.30 -8.35 -8.54
CA ILE A 124 9.46 -6.91 -8.64
C ILE A 124 10.78 -6.62 -9.35
N ASP A 125 10.69 -6.14 -10.60
CA ASP A 125 11.87 -5.81 -11.41
C ASP A 125 12.20 -4.32 -11.36
N TYR A 126 11.20 -3.46 -11.58
CA TYR A 126 11.36 -2.01 -11.61
C TYR A 126 10.38 -1.36 -10.67
N VAL A 127 10.86 -0.31 -10.00
CA VAL A 127 10.01 0.52 -9.15
C VAL A 127 10.28 1.99 -9.45
N GLN A 128 9.27 2.80 -9.20
CA GLN A 128 9.39 4.26 -9.22
C GLN A 128 9.09 4.78 -7.83
N ILE A 129 9.81 5.82 -7.44
CA ILE A 129 9.59 6.49 -6.17
C ILE A 129 8.82 7.77 -6.46
N VAL A 130 7.70 7.93 -5.77
CA VAL A 130 6.78 9.05 -6.00
C VAL A 130 6.85 10.00 -4.81
N GLU A 131 7.08 11.28 -5.10
CA GLU A 131 7.10 12.30 -4.06
C GLU A 131 5.68 12.58 -3.55
N THR A 132 5.56 12.69 -2.23
CA THR A 132 4.34 13.15 -1.58
C THR A 132 4.40 14.67 -1.48
N LYS A 133 3.37 15.33 -2.00
CA LYS A 133 3.27 16.78 -1.89
C LYS A 133 2.60 17.18 -0.59
#